data_d1c6d2d210fb81ff300c73fb9f2e8c93
#
_entry.id   d1c6d2d210fb81ff300c73fb9f2e8c93
#
_cell.length_a   1.000
_cell.length_b   1.000
_cell.length_c   1.000
_cell.angle_alpha   90.00
_cell.angle_beta   90.00
_cell.angle_gamma   90.00
#
_symmetry.space_group_name_H-M   'P 1'
#
loop_
_entity.id
_entity.type
_entity.pdbx_description
1 polymer ?
#
loop_
_entity_poly.entity_id
_entity_poly.type
_entity_poly.pdbx_seq_one_letter_code
_entity_poly.pdbx_strand_id
1 'polypeptide(L)'
;MLALLGIAAILTLIGLILSNRCSPIVALVLVPAGAALIGGFGFGATKFMVAGLTSIAPVVAMFIFAILYFGVMTDAGLIDPLIRIVLRIVGRHPKRVVMGTALLALLVHLDGSGAVCFLVVIPAMLPLYQVLGLDRRVLACAASMAAGVNFLPWTGPTLRAAAALHLSAISIFRPMIGVQLVGIAFVMAVCWWLGRKASATEATELPSHTLTAAEQTLRRPGRFWFNLALTLAVIGTMITGVVPPAIAFMVGLALALVINYPKPADQRVRLEAHARAALTMAGILLAAGVFSGLMSGSGMLNAIAVAATSHLPRAGGAHIPVVLAILSMPLSMLFDPDSFYFGVLPVLAAVHRNLGGEPIQVAQAALIGQMTTGFPISPLTPASFLVAGLSGVDYSAHQRFSAPWLFAASLVMTVAALAFRVFPL
;
A
#
# COMPACT_ATOMS: atom_id res chain seq x y z
N MET A 1 -31.66 4.92 -16.44
CA MET A 1 -31.39 6.20 -15.74
C MET A 1 -30.33 6.04 -14.64
N LEU A 2 -30.49 5.15 -13.67
CA LEU A 2 -29.53 4.95 -12.57
C LEU A 2 -28.11 4.58 -13.02
N ALA A 3 -27.96 3.71 -14.04
CA ALA A 3 -26.64 3.35 -14.58
C ALA A 3 -25.89 4.56 -15.16
N LEU A 4 -26.57 5.40 -15.97
CA LEU A 4 -25.98 6.61 -16.53
C LEU A 4 -25.59 7.61 -15.45
N LEU A 5 -26.43 7.79 -14.44
CA LEU A 5 -26.15 8.67 -13.29
C LEU A 5 -24.94 8.19 -12.50
N GLY A 6 -24.87 6.88 -12.24
CA GLY A 6 -23.73 6.28 -11.57
C GLY A 6 -22.42 6.37 -12.37
N ILE A 7 -22.47 6.13 -13.69
CA ILE A 7 -21.31 6.32 -14.57
C ILE A 7 -20.87 7.79 -14.56
N ALA A 8 -21.80 8.73 -14.70
CA ALA A 8 -21.50 10.15 -14.64
C ALA A 8 -20.86 10.56 -13.31
N ALA A 9 -21.37 10.03 -12.18
CA ALA A 9 -20.78 10.27 -10.86
C ALA A 9 -19.32 9.75 -10.78
N ILE A 10 -19.06 8.52 -11.25
CA ILE A 10 -17.71 7.94 -11.25
C ILE A 10 -16.76 8.74 -12.15
N LEU A 11 -17.17 9.07 -13.37
CA LEU A 11 -16.36 9.86 -14.30
C LEU A 11 -16.07 11.26 -13.76
N THR A 12 -17.07 11.90 -13.11
CA THR A 12 -16.89 13.21 -12.45
C THR A 12 -15.93 13.11 -11.28
N LEU A 13 -16.05 12.07 -10.44
CA LEU A 13 -15.12 11.80 -9.34
C LEU A 13 -13.68 11.69 -9.85
N ILE A 14 -13.46 10.81 -10.82
CA ILE A 14 -12.14 10.57 -11.42
C ILE A 14 -11.61 11.86 -12.06
N GLY A 15 -12.42 12.55 -12.85
CA GLY A 15 -12.04 13.79 -13.53
C GLY A 15 -11.65 14.91 -12.56
N LEU A 16 -12.38 15.09 -11.45
CA LEU A 16 -12.08 16.11 -10.44
C LEU A 16 -10.78 15.80 -9.68
N ILE A 17 -10.53 14.53 -9.33
CA ILE A 17 -9.32 14.11 -8.61
C ILE A 17 -8.11 14.21 -9.55
N LEU A 18 -8.16 13.62 -10.75
CA LEU A 18 -7.04 13.65 -11.70
C LEU A 18 -6.69 15.07 -12.18
N SER A 19 -7.68 15.95 -12.31
CA SER A 19 -7.45 17.36 -12.67
C SER A 19 -6.96 18.22 -11.49
N ASN A 20 -6.79 17.64 -10.29
CA ASN A 20 -6.41 18.36 -9.05
C ASN A 20 -7.37 19.51 -8.67
N ARG A 21 -8.62 19.48 -9.14
CA ARG A 21 -9.63 20.53 -8.84
C ARG A 21 -10.30 20.35 -7.49
N CYS A 22 -10.31 19.12 -6.96
CA CYS A 22 -10.86 18.80 -5.65
C CYS A 22 -9.94 17.79 -4.93
N SER A 23 -9.88 17.91 -3.59
CA SER A 23 -9.27 16.85 -2.80
C SER A 23 -10.11 15.57 -2.84
N PRO A 24 -9.50 14.37 -2.68
CA PRO A 24 -10.24 13.11 -2.65
C PRO A 24 -11.41 13.12 -1.65
N ILE A 25 -11.23 13.69 -0.46
CA ILE A 25 -12.28 13.77 0.56
C ILE A 25 -13.50 14.55 0.03
N VAL A 26 -13.27 15.71 -0.60
CA VAL A 26 -14.37 16.54 -1.13
C VAL A 26 -15.09 15.83 -2.26
N ALA A 27 -14.35 15.26 -3.21
CA ALA A 27 -14.92 14.58 -4.36
C ALA A 27 -15.72 13.32 -3.95
N LEU A 28 -15.19 12.51 -3.03
CA LEU A 28 -15.84 11.29 -2.53
C LEU A 28 -17.13 11.54 -1.74
N VAL A 29 -17.33 12.74 -1.20
CA VAL A 29 -18.55 13.10 -0.48
C VAL A 29 -19.54 13.84 -1.40
N LEU A 30 -19.09 14.90 -2.07
CA LEU A 30 -20.02 15.80 -2.78
C LEU A 30 -20.53 15.20 -4.10
N VAL A 31 -19.71 14.47 -4.84
CA VAL A 31 -20.12 13.92 -6.15
C VAL A 31 -21.24 12.89 -5.99
N PRO A 32 -21.12 11.85 -5.13
CA PRO A 32 -22.20 10.87 -4.97
C PRO A 32 -23.43 11.47 -4.25
N ALA A 33 -23.25 12.46 -3.36
CA ALA A 33 -24.37 13.17 -2.75
C ALA A 33 -25.17 13.94 -3.79
N GLY A 34 -24.51 14.68 -4.69
CA GLY A 34 -25.14 15.36 -5.81
C GLY A 34 -25.87 14.38 -6.76
N ALA A 35 -25.21 13.26 -7.11
CA ALA A 35 -25.83 12.21 -7.89
C ALA A 35 -27.08 11.62 -7.22
N ALA A 36 -27.02 11.38 -5.90
CA ALA A 36 -28.18 10.88 -5.16
C ALA A 36 -29.35 11.89 -5.13
N LEU A 37 -29.07 13.18 -5.01
CA LEU A 37 -30.10 14.24 -5.11
C LEU A 37 -30.75 14.27 -6.50
N ILE A 38 -29.95 14.24 -7.58
CA ILE A 38 -30.42 14.19 -8.96
C ILE A 38 -31.22 12.90 -9.22
N GLY A 39 -30.82 11.79 -8.60
CA GLY A 39 -31.50 10.50 -8.66
C GLY A 39 -32.83 10.44 -7.90
N GLY A 40 -33.23 11.52 -7.23
CA GLY A 40 -34.50 11.61 -6.49
C GLY A 40 -34.50 10.97 -5.11
N PHE A 41 -33.33 10.62 -4.55
CA PHE A 41 -33.24 10.00 -3.21
C PHE A 41 -33.43 11.01 -2.07
N GLY A 42 -33.23 12.30 -2.33
CA GLY A 42 -33.43 13.37 -1.35
C GLY A 42 -32.67 13.11 -0.05
N PHE A 43 -33.23 13.51 1.08
CA PHE A 43 -32.66 13.24 2.42
C PHE A 43 -32.64 11.75 2.80
N GLY A 44 -33.42 10.88 2.11
CA GLY A 44 -33.35 9.44 2.31
C GLY A 44 -31.98 8.82 1.96
N ALA A 45 -31.14 9.53 1.21
CA ALA A 45 -29.76 9.12 0.91
C ALA A 45 -28.85 9.07 2.14
N THR A 46 -29.17 9.81 3.21
CA THR A 46 -28.39 9.83 4.46
C THR A 46 -28.28 8.45 5.11
N LYS A 47 -29.29 7.61 5.00
CA LYS A 47 -29.24 6.22 5.50
C LYS A 47 -28.16 5.40 4.80
N PHE A 48 -27.93 5.62 3.51
CA PHE A 48 -26.88 4.96 2.74
C PHE A 48 -25.50 5.46 3.15
N MET A 49 -25.37 6.77 3.39
CA MET A 49 -24.14 7.37 3.90
C MET A 49 -23.74 6.76 5.26
N VAL A 50 -24.70 6.70 6.20
CA VAL A 50 -24.48 6.13 7.55
C VAL A 50 -24.12 4.64 7.44
N ALA A 51 -24.83 3.87 6.61
CA ALA A 51 -24.51 2.47 6.40
C ALA A 51 -23.06 2.28 5.85
N GLY A 52 -22.64 3.12 4.90
CA GLY A 52 -21.28 3.12 4.38
C GLY A 52 -20.24 3.46 5.46
N LEU A 53 -20.46 4.49 6.27
CA LEU A 53 -19.58 4.85 7.38
C LEU A 53 -19.44 3.71 8.39
N THR A 54 -20.56 3.08 8.77
CA THR A 54 -20.57 1.98 9.74
C THR A 54 -19.79 0.77 9.21
N SER A 55 -19.96 0.44 7.94
CA SER A 55 -19.29 -0.73 7.34
C SER A 55 -17.76 -0.58 7.27
N ILE A 56 -17.26 0.65 7.10
CA ILE A 56 -15.82 0.90 6.96
C ILE A 56 -15.12 1.21 8.30
N ALA A 57 -15.87 1.51 9.35
CA ALA A 57 -15.32 1.91 10.65
C ALA A 57 -14.23 0.96 11.20
N PRO A 58 -14.35 -0.38 11.10
CA PRO A 58 -13.28 -1.30 11.54
C PRO A 58 -11.99 -1.15 10.75
N VAL A 59 -12.09 -0.87 9.43
CA VAL A 59 -10.92 -0.66 8.55
C VAL A 59 -10.22 0.65 8.90
N VAL A 60 -10.98 1.71 9.15
CA VAL A 60 -10.46 3.01 9.57
C VAL A 60 -9.76 2.92 10.91
N ALA A 61 -10.37 2.24 11.89
CA ALA A 61 -9.77 2.02 13.21
C ALA A 61 -8.45 1.24 13.08
N MET A 62 -8.44 0.13 12.32
CA MET A 62 -7.22 -0.62 12.06
C MET A 62 -6.11 0.27 11.50
N PHE A 63 -6.45 1.12 10.52
CA PHE A 63 -5.48 1.99 9.87
C PHE A 63 -4.87 3.03 10.82
N ILE A 64 -5.72 3.73 11.58
CA ILE A 64 -5.26 4.72 12.57
C ILE A 64 -4.27 4.08 13.54
N PHE A 65 -4.67 2.97 14.17
CA PHE A 65 -3.85 2.31 15.17
C PHE A 65 -2.61 1.63 14.59
N ALA A 66 -2.65 1.14 13.35
CA ALA A 66 -1.46 0.63 12.67
C ALA A 66 -0.41 1.72 12.44
N ILE A 67 -0.81 2.89 11.89
CA ILE A 67 0.12 4.02 11.68
C ILE A 67 0.74 4.48 13.00
N LEU A 68 -0.08 4.67 14.02
CA LEU A 68 0.40 5.11 15.33
C LEU A 68 1.33 4.07 15.97
N TYR A 69 0.98 2.78 15.88
CA TYR A 69 1.79 1.68 16.40
C TYR A 69 3.17 1.61 15.75
N PHE A 70 3.20 1.52 14.42
CA PHE A 70 4.48 1.44 13.70
C PHE A 70 5.29 2.72 13.81
N GLY A 71 4.63 3.89 13.87
CA GLY A 71 5.30 5.16 14.14
C GLY A 71 6.01 5.18 15.49
N VAL A 72 5.31 4.79 16.56
CA VAL A 72 5.88 4.67 17.92
C VAL A 72 7.00 3.63 17.99
N MET A 73 6.85 2.48 17.33
CA MET A 73 7.87 1.44 17.26
C MET A 73 9.12 1.89 16.49
N THR A 74 8.95 2.66 15.42
CA THR A 74 10.04 3.26 14.66
C THR A 74 10.78 4.28 15.51
N ASP A 75 10.07 5.17 16.21
CA ASP A 75 10.65 6.12 17.16
C ASP A 75 11.46 5.40 18.26
N ALA A 76 10.95 4.29 18.80
CA ALA A 76 11.64 3.48 19.80
C ALA A 76 12.88 2.74 19.25
N GLY A 77 13.10 2.75 17.92
CA GLY A 77 14.27 2.13 17.28
C GLY A 77 14.11 0.64 17.01
N LEU A 78 12.90 0.15 16.77
CA LEU A 78 12.65 -1.26 16.43
C LEU A 78 13.45 -1.70 15.19
N ILE A 79 13.61 -0.81 14.22
CA ILE A 79 14.25 -1.13 12.93
C ILE A 79 15.78 -0.93 12.98
N ASP A 80 16.32 -0.14 13.90
CA ASP A 80 17.73 0.23 13.95
C ASP A 80 18.71 -0.97 14.05
N PRO A 81 18.48 -2.00 14.90
CA PRO A 81 19.35 -3.17 14.92
C PRO A 81 19.31 -3.94 13.60
N LEU A 82 18.15 -4.00 12.94
CA LEU A 82 18.00 -4.67 11.65
C LEU A 82 18.80 -3.92 10.55
N ILE A 83 18.73 -2.59 10.55
CA ILE A 83 19.56 -1.75 9.67
C ILE A 83 21.04 -2.05 9.90
N ARG A 84 21.50 -2.03 11.15
CA ARG A 84 22.91 -2.33 11.49
C ARG A 84 23.34 -3.73 11.09
N ILE A 85 22.50 -4.73 11.29
CA ILE A 85 22.78 -6.11 10.88
C ILE A 85 22.90 -6.21 9.36
N VAL A 86 21.94 -5.64 8.63
CA VAL A 86 21.96 -5.63 7.16
C VAL A 86 23.22 -4.94 6.65
N LEU A 87 23.54 -3.73 7.13
CA LEU A 87 24.76 -3.01 6.73
C LEU A 87 26.05 -3.79 7.03
N ARG A 88 26.10 -4.51 8.16
CA ARG A 88 27.25 -5.35 8.53
C ARG A 88 27.38 -6.56 7.62
N ILE A 89 26.29 -7.26 7.29
CA ILE A 89 26.29 -8.47 6.43
C ILE A 89 26.60 -8.13 4.99
N VAL A 90 26.09 -7.00 4.52
CA VAL A 90 26.24 -6.52 3.14
C VAL A 90 27.71 -6.29 2.80
N GLY A 91 28.49 -5.69 3.69
CA GLY A 91 29.90 -5.39 3.45
C GLY A 91 30.11 -4.58 2.18
N ARG A 92 31.17 -4.92 1.38
CA ARG A 92 31.55 -4.20 0.16
C ARG A 92 31.26 -4.95 -1.14
N HIS A 93 30.50 -6.03 -1.12
CA HIS A 93 30.19 -6.79 -2.32
C HIS A 93 28.95 -6.24 -3.04
N PRO A 94 29.03 -5.83 -4.33
CA PRO A 94 27.92 -5.26 -5.08
C PRO A 94 26.64 -6.07 -5.00
N LYS A 95 26.72 -7.39 -5.16
CA LYS A 95 25.57 -8.29 -5.04
C LYS A 95 24.88 -8.19 -3.68
N ARG A 96 25.67 -8.19 -2.60
CA ARG A 96 25.14 -8.09 -1.23
C ARG A 96 24.55 -6.72 -0.96
N VAL A 97 25.14 -5.64 -1.54
CA VAL A 97 24.63 -4.28 -1.40
C VAL A 97 23.27 -4.14 -2.04
N VAL A 98 23.09 -4.62 -3.28
CA VAL A 98 21.79 -4.55 -3.96
C VAL A 98 20.74 -5.43 -3.30
N MET A 99 21.08 -6.66 -2.91
CA MET A 99 20.18 -7.54 -2.16
C MET A 99 19.85 -6.98 -0.77
N GLY A 100 20.83 -6.41 -0.08
CA GLY A 100 20.65 -5.77 1.22
C GLY A 100 19.74 -4.55 1.15
N THR A 101 19.78 -3.79 0.06
CA THR A 101 18.84 -2.69 -0.19
C THR A 101 17.41 -3.22 -0.25
N ALA A 102 17.16 -4.27 -1.02
CA ALA A 102 15.83 -4.88 -1.11
C ALA A 102 15.38 -5.47 0.24
N LEU A 103 16.27 -6.19 0.94
CA LEU A 103 15.96 -6.73 2.26
C LEU A 103 15.62 -5.64 3.28
N LEU A 104 16.42 -4.56 3.30
CA LEU A 104 16.17 -3.44 4.18
C LEU A 104 14.83 -2.75 3.85
N ALA A 105 14.52 -2.58 2.56
CA ALA A 105 13.25 -2.01 2.13
C ALA A 105 12.06 -2.90 2.53
N LEU A 106 12.15 -4.23 2.42
CA LEU A 106 11.13 -5.14 2.89
C LEU A 106 10.88 -5.01 4.40
N LEU A 107 11.96 -4.89 5.18
CA LEU A 107 11.87 -4.75 6.65
C LEU A 107 11.30 -3.40 7.07
N VAL A 108 11.75 -2.31 6.45
CA VAL A 108 11.27 -0.96 6.77
C VAL A 108 9.82 -0.79 6.32
N HIS A 109 9.42 -1.34 5.17
CA HIS A 109 8.06 -1.25 4.65
C HIS A 109 7.02 -2.05 5.46
N LEU A 110 7.41 -2.71 6.52
CA LEU A 110 6.47 -3.34 7.48
C LEU A 110 5.56 -2.30 8.15
N ASP A 111 5.95 -1.03 8.19
CA ASP A 111 5.09 0.06 8.65
C ASP A 111 3.91 0.37 7.70
N GLY A 112 3.94 -0.17 6.49
CA GLY A 112 2.92 0.03 5.46
C GLY A 112 3.02 1.33 4.67
N SER A 113 4.09 2.12 4.88
CA SER A 113 4.31 3.41 4.21
C SER A 113 5.47 3.36 3.21
N GLY A 114 5.16 3.46 1.92
CA GLY A 114 6.20 3.54 0.89
C GLY A 114 7.10 4.77 1.03
N ALA A 115 6.56 5.91 1.45
CA ALA A 115 7.33 7.14 1.64
C ALA A 115 8.35 6.99 2.79
N VAL A 116 7.94 6.45 3.94
CA VAL A 116 8.85 6.18 5.08
C VAL A 116 9.91 5.16 4.69
N CYS A 117 9.53 4.12 3.95
CA CYS A 117 10.48 3.14 3.43
C CYS A 117 11.61 3.82 2.65
N PHE A 118 11.29 4.70 1.70
CA PHE A 118 12.30 5.38 0.89
C PHE A 118 13.13 6.38 1.68
N LEU A 119 12.52 7.14 2.61
CA LEU A 119 13.22 8.08 3.50
C LEU A 119 14.27 7.41 4.39
N VAL A 120 14.07 6.17 4.76
CA VAL A 120 15.00 5.41 5.62
C VAL A 120 16.01 4.63 4.78
N VAL A 121 15.55 3.88 3.78
CA VAL A 121 16.39 2.93 3.03
C VAL A 121 17.38 3.64 2.13
N ILE A 122 16.93 4.66 1.40
CA ILE A 122 17.79 5.30 0.40
C ILE A 122 18.95 6.05 1.04
N PRO A 123 18.76 6.92 2.03
CA PRO A 123 19.88 7.57 2.69
C PRO A 123 20.83 6.60 3.41
N ALA A 124 20.31 5.48 3.95
CA ALA A 124 21.14 4.47 4.59
C ALA A 124 22.05 3.71 3.60
N MET A 125 21.56 3.47 2.38
CA MET A 125 22.27 2.66 1.38
C MET A 125 23.03 3.48 0.34
N LEU A 126 22.61 4.72 0.06
CA LEU A 126 23.20 5.59 -0.98
C LEU A 126 24.72 5.78 -0.82
N PRO A 127 25.26 6.01 0.39
CA PRO A 127 26.71 6.14 0.55
C PRO A 127 27.48 4.90 0.12
N LEU A 128 26.93 3.69 0.35
CA LEU A 128 27.54 2.44 -0.13
C LEU A 128 27.58 2.37 -1.66
N TYR A 129 26.51 2.81 -2.33
CA TYR A 129 26.48 2.87 -3.79
C TYR A 129 27.48 3.88 -4.34
N GLN A 130 27.63 5.04 -3.69
CA GLN A 130 28.58 6.08 -4.08
C GLN A 130 30.04 5.58 -3.96
N VAL A 131 30.36 5.02 -2.80
CA VAL A 131 31.69 4.50 -2.48
C VAL A 131 32.11 3.36 -3.41
N LEU A 132 31.17 2.48 -3.77
CA LEU A 132 31.41 1.35 -4.67
C LEU A 132 31.24 1.68 -6.17
N GLY A 133 30.93 2.94 -6.51
CA GLY A 133 30.65 3.34 -7.88
C GLY A 133 29.42 2.66 -8.53
N LEU A 134 28.47 2.20 -7.73
CA LEU A 134 27.28 1.52 -8.22
C LEU A 134 26.25 2.51 -8.78
N ASP A 135 25.58 2.09 -9.83
CA ASP A 135 24.50 2.89 -10.43
C ASP A 135 23.37 3.15 -9.46
N ARG A 136 23.08 4.42 -9.19
CA ARG A 136 22.02 4.86 -8.28
C ARG A 136 20.62 4.46 -8.76
N ARG A 137 20.42 4.22 -10.07
CA ARG A 137 19.17 3.67 -10.62
C ARG A 137 18.89 2.28 -10.06
N VAL A 138 19.93 1.49 -9.81
CA VAL A 138 19.82 0.17 -9.18
C VAL A 138 19.37 0.28 -7.73
N LEU A 139 19.86 1.29 -6.97
CA LEU A 139 19.39 1.60 -5.63
C LEU A 139 17.87 1.90 -5.62
N ALA A 140 17.47 2.86 -6.45
CA ALA A 140 16.08 3.26 -6.58
C ALA A 140 15.17 2.10 -6.99
N CYS A 141 15.63 1.29 -7.96
CA CYS A 141 14.90 0.13 -8.46
C CYS A 141 14.75 -0.97 -7.39
N ALA A 142 15.82 -1.32 -6.68
CA ALA A 142 15.81 -2.36 -5.65
C ALA A 142 14.87 -1.98 -4.47
N ALA A 143 14.95 -0.73 -4.00
CA ALA A 143 14.04 -0.22 -2.97
C ALA A 143 12.57 -0.21 -3.46
N SER A 144 12.35 0.22 -4.69
CA SER A 144 11.03 0.27 -5.33
C SER A 144 10.40 -1.11 -5.51
N MET A 145 11.15 -2.08 -6.02
CA MET A 145 10.65 -3.45 -6.20
C MET A 145 10.29 -4.08 -4.86
N ALA A 146 11.15 -3.94 -3.85
CA ALA A 146 10.92 -4.51 -2.54
C ALA A 146 9.69 -3.90 -1.85
N ALA A 147 9.54 -2.57 -1.88
CA ALA A 147 8.34 -1.91 -1.37
C ALA A 147 7.10 -2.30 -2.17
N GLY A 148 7.23 -2.44 -3.50
CA GLY A 148 6.12 -2.76 -4.40
C GLY A 148 5.54 -4.15 -4.22
N VAL A 149 6.34 -5.17 -3.89
CA VAL A 149 5.83 -6.53 -3.65
C VAL A 149 5.41 -6.77 -2.21
N ASN A 150 5.63 -5.81 -1.31
CA ASN A 150 5.33 -5.94 0.11
C ASN A 150 3.97 -5.31 0.46
N PHE A 151 2.88 -5.92 -0.01
CA PHE A 151 1.52 -5.54 0.36
C PHE A 151 1.09 -6.34 1.61
N LEU A 152 0.67 -5.61 2.65
CA LEU A 152 0.29 -6.17 3.95
C LEU A 152 -1.18 -5.78 4.25
N PRO A 153 -1.86 -6.43 5.19
CA PRO A 153 -3.26 -6.12 5.49
C PRO A 153 -3.52 -4.66 5.89
N TRP A 154 -2.52 -3.99 6.45
CA TRP A 154 -2.59 -2.60 6.89
C TRP A 154 -1.97 -1.60 5.91
N THR A 155 -1.50 -2.04 4.74
CA THR A 155 -1.01 -1.10 3.72
C THR A 155 -2.15 -0.37 3.02
N GLY A 156 -1.85 0.83 2.54
CA GLY A 156 -2.83 1.69 1.89
C GLY A 156 -3.66 1.02 0.79
N PRO A 157 -3.06 0.26 -0.14
CA PRO A 157 -3.81 -0.44 -1.18
C PRO A 157 -4.81 -1.47 -0.64
N THR A 158 -4.35 -2.34 0.29
CA THR A 158 -5.20 -3.38 0.88
C THR A 158 -6.39 -2.79 1.62
N LEU A 159 -6.16 -1.69 2.37
CA LEU A 159 -7.21 -1.02 3.11
C LEU A 159 -8.21 -0.31 2.21
N ARG A 160 -7.76 0.29 1.11
CA ARG A 160 -8.64 0.89 0.11
C ARG A 160 -9.52 -0.17 -0.57
N ALA A 161 -8.93 -1.30 -0.96
CA ALA A 161 -9.69 -2.42 -1.54
C ALA A 161 -10.73 -2.96 -0.54
N ALA A 162 -10.34 -3.15 0.71
CA ALA A 162 -11.23 -3.60 1.79
C ALA A 162 -12.38 -2.62 2.00
N ALA A 163 -12.08 -1.33 2.04
CA ALA A 163 -13.04 -0.25 2.19
C ALA A 163 -14.01 -0.17 1.01
N ALA A 164 -13.49 -0.16 -0.20
CA ALA A 164 -14.27 0.00 -1.42
C ALA A 164 -15.26 -1.15 -1.67
N LEU A 165 -14.89 -2.37 -1.28
CA LEU A 165 -15.69 -3.57 -1.51
C LEU A 165 -16.36 -4.12 -0.24
N HIS A 166 -16.25 -3.43 0.91
CA HIS A 166 -16.76 -3.87 2.21
C HIS A 166 -16.28 -5.26 2.62
N LEU A 167 -14.98 -5.54 2.36
CA LEU A 167 -14.33 -6.80 2.66
C LEU A 167 -13.36 -6.66 3.84
N SER A 168 -13.06 -7.78 4.50
CA SER A 168 -11.99 -7.82 5.48
C SER A 168 -10.61 -7.74 4.79
N ALA A 169 -9.74 -6.84 5.24
CA ALA A 169 -8.36 -6.73 4.74
C ALA A 169 -7.57 -8.04 4.92
N ILE A 170 -7.82 -8.76 6.01
CA ILE A 170 -7.20 -10.07 6.26
C ILE A 170 -7.70 -11.13 5.28
N SER A 171 -8.99 -11.14 4.95
CA SER A 171 -9.55 -12.08 3.98
C SER A 171 -8.97 -11.86 2.58
N ILE A 172 -8.73 -10.61 2.20
CA ILE A 172 -8.05 -10.26 0.93
C ILE A 172 -6.61 -10.76 0.96
N PHE A 173 -5.87 -10.50 2.05
CA PHE A 173 -4.43 -10.72 2.15
C PHE A 173 -4.06 -12.20 2.33
N ARG A 174 -4.79 -12.95 3.17
CA ARG A 174 -4.42 -14.31 3.57
C ARG A 174 -4.14 -15.27 2.39
N PRO A 175 -4.98 -15.33 1.34
CA PRO A 175 -4.69 -16.14 0.16
C PRO A 175 -3.49 -15.63 -0.65
N MET A 176 -3.15 -14.35 -0.52
CA MET A 176 -2.07 -13.70 -1.27
C MET A 176 -0.67 -13.89 -0.64
N ILE A 177 -0.56 -14.49 0.55
CA ILE A 177 0.74 -14.69 1.23
C ILE A 177 1.72 -15.46 0.33
N GLY A 178 1.28 -16.56 -0.28
CA GLY A 178 2.10 -17.33 -1.22
C GLY A 178 2.55 -16.51 -2.43
N VAL A 179 1.64 -15.70 -2.98
CA VAL A 179 1.92 -14.80 -4.11
C VAL A 179 2.98 -13.76 -3.72
N GLN A 180 2.86 -13.18 -2.53
CA GLN A 180 3.83 -12.21 -2.00
C GLN A 180 5.22 -12.85 -1.82
N LEU A 181 5.29 -14.07 -1.30
CA LEU A 181 6.55 -14.79 -1.12
C LEU A 181 7.24 -15.06 -2.47
N VAL A 182 6.49 -15.41 -3.50
CA VAL A 182 7.01 -15.57 -4.87
C VAL A 182 7.50 -14.21 -5.42
N GLY A 183 6.75 -13.13 -5.19
CA GLY A 183 7.16 -11.77 -5.56
C GLY A 183 8.47 -11.36 -4.86
N ILE A 184 8.61 -11.63 -3.56
CA ILE A 184 9.83 -11.35 -2.79
C ILE A 184 11.01 -12.17 -3.34
N ALA A 185 10.81 -13.47 -3.62
CA ALA A 185 11.84 -14.32 -4.19
C ALA A 185 12.31 -13.80 -5.56
N PHE A 186 11.37 -13.37 -6.41
CA PHE A 186 11.68 -12.74 -7.70
C PHE A 186 12.50 -11.45 -7.52
N VAL A 187 12.10 -10.56 -6.63
CA VAL A 187 12.83 -9.32 -6.34
C VAL A 187 14.25 -9.62 -5.87
N MET A 188 14.42 -10.57 -4.96
CA MET A 188 15.75 -10.97 -4.48
C MET A 188 16.62 -11.53 -5.61
N ALA A 189 16.06 -12.33 -6.51
CA ALA A 189 16.74 -12.87 -7.69
C ALA A 189 17.18 -11.75 -8.66
N VAL A 190 16.28 -10.79 -8.93
CA VAL A 190 16.61 -9.62 -9.77
C VAL A 190 17.69 -8.75 -9.12
N CYS A 191 17.60 -8.47 -7.82
CA CYS A 191 18.62 -7.72 -7.09
C CYS A 191 19.97 -8.42 -7.09
N TRP A 192 20.00 -9.74 -6.95
CA TRP A 192 21.23 -10.52 -7.09
C TRP A 192 21.82 -10.39 -8.50
N TRP A 193 20.99 -10.49 -9.54
CA TRP A 193 21.40 -10.35 -10.94
C TRP A 193 21.92 -8.95 -11.27
N LEU A 194 21.19 -7.89 -10.83
CA LEU A 194 21.63 -6.50 -11.01
C LEU A 194 22.96 -6.24 -10.29
N GLY A 195 23.10 -6.73 -9.07
CA GLY A 195 24.33 -6.62 -8.31
C GLY A 195 25.50 -7.43 -8.91
N ARG A 196 25.22 -8.51 -9.68
CA ARG A 196 26.24 -9.26 -10.39
C ARG A 196 26.79 -8.52 -11.61
N LYS A 197 25.94 -7.74 -12.28
CA LYS A 197 26.33 -6.94 -13.45
C LYS A 197 27.03 -5.63 -13.08
N ALA A 198 26.93 -5.20 -11.83
CA ALA A 198 27.55 -3.99 -11.36
C ALA A 198 29.06 -4.17 -11.21
N SER A 199 29.84 -3.34 -11.91
CA SER A 199 31.29 -3.24 -11.70
C SER A 199 31.56 -2.39 -10.47
N ALA A 200 32.26 -2.93 -9.48
CA ALA A 200 32.65 -2.19 -8.28
C ALA A 200 34.04 -1.57 -8.45
N THR A 201 34.16 -0.32 -8.02
CA THR A 201 35.47 0.32 -7.80
C THR A 201 35.87 0.05 -6.35
N GLU A 202 37.15 -0.25 -6.11
CA GLU A 202 37.64 -0.46 -4.73
C GLU A 202 37.53 0.84 -3.92
N ALA A 203 36.86 0.76 -2.77
CA ALA A 203 36.60 1.88 -1.92
C ALA A 203 37.24 1.74 -0.54
N THR A 204 37.68 2.85 -0.01
CA THR A 204 38.58 2.88 1.16
C THR A 204 37.85 2.93 2.51
N GLU A 205 36.64 3.51 2.61
CA GLU A 205 35.91 3.63 3.89
C GLU A 205 34.40 3.38 3.77
N LEU A 206 33.81 2.76 4.81
CA LEU A 206 32.37 2.57 4.94
C LEU A 206 31.75 3.78 5.64
N PRO A 207 30.68 4.38 5.10
CA PRO A 207 29.98 5.47 5.76
C PRO A 207 29.25 4.98 7.00
N SER A 208 29.34 5.74 8.10
CA SER A 208 28.56 5.52 9.31
C SER A 208 27.21 6.24 9.18
N HIS A 209 26.12 5.52 9.43
CA HIS A 209 24.80 6.11 9.55
C HIS A 209 24.71 6.82 10.91
N THR A 210 24.79 8.15 10.91
CA THR A 210 24.64 8.96 12.12
C THR A 210 23.19 9.43 12.27
N LEU A 211 22.55 8.98 13.36
CA LEU A 211 21.24 9.50 13.77
C LEU A 211 21.37 10.94 14.26
N THR A 212 20.37 11.76 14.02
CA THR A 212 20.31 13.11 14.59
C THR A 212 20.21 13.05 16.12
N ALA A 213 20.65 14.10 16.82
CA ALA A 213 20.55 14.17 18.28
C ALA A 213 19.09 14.00 18.77
N ALA A 214 18.13 14.55 18.04
CA ALA A 214 16.71 14.42 18.35
C ALA A 214 16.23 12.95 18.23
N GLU A 215 16.62 12.24 17.18
CA GLU A 215 16.28 10.82 16.99
C GLU A 215 16.90 9.94 18.06
N GLN A 216 18.14 10.25 18.46
CA GLN A 216 18.83 9.47 19.52
C GLN A 216 18.09 9.53 20.86
N THR A 217 17.48 10.65 21.23
CA THR A 217 16.73 10.79 22.49
C THR A 217 15.46 9.95 22.53
N LEU A 218 14.90 9.61 21.38
CA LEU A 218 13.68 8.80 21.25
C LEU A 218 13.95 7.31 21.32
N ARG A 219 15.17 6.87 21.01
CA ARG A 219 15.54 5.45 20.92
C ARG A 219 15.50 4.76 22.27
N ARG A 220 15.07 3.50 22.26
CA ARG A 220 14.97 2.62 23.45
C ARG A 220 15.68 1.28 23.18
N PRO A 221 17.01 1.27 23.00
CA PRO A 221 17.75 0.08 22.58
C PRO A 221 17.61 -1.08 23.57
N GLY A 222 17.50 -0.81 24.87
CA GLY A 222 17.27 -1.83 25.88
C GLY A 222 15.89 -2.52 25.81
N ARG A 223 14.96 -1.98 25.03
CA ARG A 223 13.60 -2.53 24.84
C ARG A 223 13.41 -3.24 23.51
N PHE A 224 14.46 -3.39 22.70
CA PHE A 224 14.40 -3.97 21.37
C PHE A 224 13.70 -5.34 21.32
N TRP A 225 14.14 -6.28 22.17
CA TRP A 225 13.58 -7.63 22.18
C TRP A 225 12.11 -7.67 22.57
N PHE A 226 11.72 -6.81 23.51
CA PHE A 226 10.32 -6.66 23.86
C PHE A 226 9.51 -6.09 22.71
N ASN A 227 9.98 -5.02 22.09
CA ASN A 227 9.31 -4.39 20.94
C ASN A 227 9.19 -5.35 19.76
N LEU A 228 10.21 -6.17 19.50
CA LEU A 228 10.18 -7.20 18.48
C LEU A 228 9.15 -8.29 18.81
N ALA A 229 9.16 -8.82 20.04
CA ALA A 229 8.20 -9.83 20.48
C ALA A 229 6.76 -9.31 20.42
N LEU A 230 6.51 -8.07 20.87
CA LEU A 230 5.21 -7.43 20.79
C LEU A 230 4.76 -7.27 19.33
N THR A 231 5.65 -6.85 18.43
CA THR A 231 5.33 -6.71 17.01
C THR A 231 4.98 -8.06 16.37
N LEU A 232 5.76 -9.10 16.67
CA LEU A 232 5.47 -10.46 16.18
C LEU A 232 4.15 -11.00 16.75
N ALA A 233 3.83 -10.71 18.01
CA ALA A 233 2.56 -11.10 18.63
C ALA A 233 1.37 -10.36 17.97
N VAL A 234 1.46 -9.04 17.78
CA VAL A 234 0.41 -8.25 17.11
C VAL A 234 0.16 -8.79 15.70
N ILE A 235 1.22 -8.97 14.90
CA ILE A 235 1.09 -9.50 13.53
C ILE A 235 0.58 -10.94 13.53
N GLY A 236 1.10 -11.79 14.42
CA GLY A 236 0.71 -13.20 14.51
C GLY A 236 -0.75 -13.38 14.89
N THR A 237 -1.24 -12.69 15.92
CA THR A 237 -2.66 -12.75 16.34
C THR A 237 -3.61 -12.25 15.25
N MET A 238 -3.18 -11.25 14.47
CA MET A 238 -3.94 -10.71 13.36
C MET A 238 -4.01 -11.69 12.18
N ILE A 239 -2.89 -12.29 11.76
CA ILE A 239 -2.84 -13.23 10.62
C ILE A 239 -3.61 -14.52 10.96
N THR A 240 -3.52 -15.00 12.20
CA THR A 240 -4.29 -16.17 12.65
C THR A 240 -5.78 -15.90 12.77
N GLY A 241 -6.19 -14.62 12.86
CA GLY A 241 -7.58 -14.21 12.99
C GLY A 241 -8.14 -14.37 14.42
N VAL A 242 -7.28 -14.62 15.42
CA VAL A 242 -7.69 -14.76 16.83
C VAL A 242 -8.21 -13.45 17.40
N VAL A 243 -7.61 -12.33 16.97
CA VAL A 243 -8.00 -10.99 17.41
C VAL A 243 -8.31 -10.12 16.19
N PRO A 244 -9.40 -9.33 16.19
CA PRO A 244 -9.64 -8.36 15.13
C PRO A 244 -8.46 -7.39 14.98
N PRO A 245 -8.03 -7.08 13.73
CA PRO A 245 -6.83 -6.27 13.49
C PRO A 245 -6.81 -4.92 14.18
N ALA A 246 -7.94 -4.22 14.22
CA ALA A 246 -8.06 -2.94 14.92
C ALA A 246 -7.72 -3.06 16.40
N ILE A 247 -8.23 -4.11 17.06
CA ILE A 247 -7.98 -4.37 18.48
C ILE A 247 -6.53 -4.77 18.72
N ALA A 248 -5.95 -5.63 17.85
CA ALA A 248 -4.55 -6.04 17.96
C ALA A 248 -3.60 -4.83 17.91
N PHE A 249 -3.80 -3.90 16.96
CA PHE A 249 -3.00 -2.68 16.89
C PHE A 249 -3.28 -1.70 18.03
N MET A 250 -4.54 -1.58 18.49
CA MET A 250 -4.92 -0.71 19.61
C MET A 250 -4.24 -1.14 20.91
N VAL A 251 -4.30 -2.42 21.24
CA VAL A 251 -3.65 -3.00 22.42
C VAL A 251 -2.13 -2.94 22.27
N GLY A 252 -1.61 -3.27 21.07
CA GLY A 252 -0.18 -3.18 20.77
C GLY A 252 0.35 -1.77 20.96
N LEU A 253 -0.35 -0.73 20.47
CA LEU A 253 0.01 0.68 20.67
C LEU A 253 0.02 1.07 22.14
N ALA A 254 -1.01 0.69 22.90
CA ALA A 254 -1.09 1.00 24.32
C ALA A 254 0.11 0.40 25.08
N LEU A 255 0.44 -0.86 24.82
CA LEU A 255 1.62 -1.53 25.42
C LEU A 255 2.92 -0.88 24.96
N ALA A 256 3.05 -0.55 23.67
CA ALA A 256 4.24 0.12 23.13
C ALA A 256 4.49 1.48 23.80
N LEU A 257 3.44 2.28 23.99
CA LEU A 257 3.53 3.58 24.64
C LEU A 257 3.93 3.45 26.12
N VAL A 258 3.24 2.62 26.89
CA VAL A 258 3.52 2.45 28.34
C VAL A 258 4.95 1.96 28.57
N ILE A 259 5.43 1.04 27.74
CA ILE A 259 6.74 0.44 27.93
C ILE A 259 7.86 1.35 27.43
N ASN A 260 7.72 1.97 26.25
CA ASN A 260 8.78 2.79 25.69
C ASN A 260 8.77 4.22 26.21
N TYR A 261 7.59 4.77 26.51
CA TYR A 261 7.36 6.16 26.92
C TYR A 261 6.43 6.23 28.14
N PRO A 262 6.94 5.90 29.36
CA PRO A 262 6.08 5.74 30.54
C PRO A 262 5.42 7.05 31.02
N LYS A 263 5.96 8.21 30.65
CA LYS A 263 5.40 9.51 31.03
C LYS A 263 4.25 9.87 30.09
N PRO A 264 3.05 10.25 30.58
CA PRO A 264 1.93 10.63 29.74
C PRO A 264 2.22 11.77 28.75
N ALA A 265 3.08 12.73 29.14
CA ALA A 265 3.51 13.81 28.27
C ALA A 265 4.26 13.31 27.04
N ASP A 266 5.19 12.34 27.22
CA ASP A 266 5.96 11.75 26.12
C ASP A 266 5.03 10.93 25.19
N GLN A 267 4.06 10.20 25.76
CA GLN A 267 3.07 9.46 25.00
C GLN A 267 2.28 10.36 24.07
N ARG A 268 1.81 11.50 24.60
CA ARG A 268 1.07 12.50 23.82
C ARG A 268 1.90 13.02 22.65
N VAL A 269 3.14 13.42 22.90
CA VAL A 269 4.06 13.91 21.85
C VAL A 269 4.29 12.86 20.76
N ARG A 270 4.40 11.57 21.10
CA ARG A 270 4.56 10.49 20.11
C ARG A 270 3.29 10.30 19.29
N LEU A 271 2.12 10.34 19.92
CA LEU A 271 0.85 10.26 19.20
C LEU A 271 0.66 11.44 18.23
N GLU A 272 0.94 12.66 18.69
CA GLU A 272 0.85 13.88 17.87
C GLU A 272 1.81 13.83 16.67
N ALA A 273 3.03 13.31 16.82
CA ALA A 273 4.01 13.19 15.75
C ALA A 273 3.50 12.37 14.54
N HIS A 274 2.66 11.37 14.79
CA HIS A 274 2.13 10.48 13.75
C HIS A 274 0.65 10.74 13.42
N ALA A 275 -0.04 11.60 14.19
CA ALA A 275 -1.48 11.87 14.07
C ALA A 275 -1.87 12.41 12.69
N ARG A 276 -1.07 13.29 12.09
CA ARG A 276 -1.38 13.91 10.79
C ARG A 276 -1.56 12.86 9.69
N ALA A 277 -0.64 11.89 9.61
CA ALA A 277 -0.71 10.83 8.61
C ALA A 277 -1.94 9.93 8.84
N ALA A 278 -2.19 9.56 10.11
CA ALA A 278 -3.34 8.74 10.48
C ALA A 278 -4.67 9.44 10.16
N LEU A 279 -4.81 10.72 10.54
CA LEU A 279 -6.04 11.49 10.36
C LEU A 279 -6.35 11.76 8.88
N THR A 280 -5.34 12.12 8.08
CA THR A 280 -5.53 12.38 6.64
C THR A 280 -6.09 11.15 5.94
N MET A 281 -5.50 9.98 6.18
CA MET A 281 -5.97 8.74 5.55
C MET A 281 -7.29 8.25 6.11
N ALA A 282 -7.54 8.39 7.42
CA ALA A 282 -8.83 8.08 8.02
C ALA A 282 -9.95 8.92 7.39
N GLY A 283 -9.71 10.22 7.14
CA GLY A 283 -10.64 11.10 6.45
C GLY A 283 -10.99 10.63 5.04
N ILE A 284 -9.98 10.22 4.26
CA ILE A 284 -10.19 9.66 2.90
C ILE A 284 -11.01 8.37 2.97
N LEU A 285 -10.67 7.45 3.87
CA LEU A 285 -11.40 6.19 4.02
C LEU A 285 -12.86 6.41 4.44
N LEU A 286 -13.12 7.33 5.38
CA LEU A 286 -14.49 7.67 5.77
C LEU A 286 -15.29 8.28 4.61
N ALA A 287 -14.69 9.20 3.86
CA ALA A 287 -15.32 9.77 2.66
C ALA A 287 -15.61 8.69 1.60
N ALA A 288 -14.69 7.72 1.44
CA ALA A 288 -14.91 6.56 0.56
C ALA A 288 -16.04 5.65 1.06
N GLY A 289 -16.22 5.52 2.36
CA GLY A 289 -17.38 4.85 2.94
C GLY A 289 -18.70 5.52 2.55
N VAL A 290 -18.74 6.85 2.60
CA VAL A 290 -19.91 7.64 2.12
C VAL A 290 -20.18 7.38 0.63
N PHE A 291 -19.12 7.44 -0.21
CA PHE A 291 -19.23 7.16 -1.65
C PHE A 291 -19.81 5.77 -1.91
N SER A 292 -19.16 4.74 -1.35
CA SER A 292 -19.55 3.35 -1.53
C SER A 292 -20.96 3.06 -1.00
N GLY A 293 -21.31 3.62 0.15
CA GLY A 293 -22.66 3.50 0.72
C GLY A 293 -23.74 4.10 -0.17
N LEU A 294 -23.48 5.30 -0.75
CA LEU A 294 -24.40 5.94 -1.68
C LEU A 294 -24.53 5.16 -3.00
N MET A 295 -23.41 4.78 -3.61
CA MET A 295 -23.39 4.06 -4.88
C MET A 295 -24.06 2.69 -4.80
N SER A 296 -23.83 1.96 -3.70
CA SER A 296 -24.44 0.65 -3.46
C SER A 296 -25.91 0.77 -3.01
N GLY A 297 -26.19 1.62 -2.04
CA GLY A 297 -27.52 1.76 -1.43
C GLY A 297 -28.56 2.37 -2.36
N SER A 298 -28.15 3.25 -3.29
CA SER A 298 -29.02 3.78 -4.34
C SER A 298 -29.27 2.81 -5.50
N GLY A 299 -28.53 1.70 -5.57
CA GLY A 299 -28.59 0.75 -6.69
C GLY A 299 -27.83 1.19 -7.94
N MET A 300 -27.16 2.36 -7.95
CA MET A 300 -26.41 2.86 -9.10
C MET A 300 -25.32 1.88 -9.52
N LEU A 301 -24.55 1.33 -8.56
CA LEU A 301 -23.49 0.37 -8.82
C LEU A 301 -24.03 -0.91 -9.47
N ASN A 302 -25.15 -1.45 -8.95
CA ASN A 302 -25.78 -2.62 -9.54
C ASN A 302 -26.32 -2.35 -10.94
N ALA A 303 -26.92 -1.18 -11.17
CA ALA A 303 -27.41 -0.79 -12.50
C ALA A 303 -26.29 -0.69 -13.53
N ILE A 304 -25.11 -0.15 -13.15
CA ILE A 304 -23.92 -0.13 -14.00
C ILE A 304 -23.48 -1.56 -14.33
N ALA A 305 -23.38 -2.42 -13.33
CA ALA A 305 -22.95 -3.80 -13.50
C ALA A 305 -23.89 -4.60 -14.42
N VAL A 306 -25.21 -4.46 -14.27
CA VAL A 306 -26.21 -5.09 -15.15
C VAL A 306 -26.08 -4.58 -16.59
N ALA A 307 -25.91 -3.26 -16.77
CA ALA A 307 -25.72 -2.68 -18.11
C ALA A 307 -24.41 -3.17 -18.77
N ALA A 308 -23.34 -3.30 -18.02
CA ALA A 308 -22.07 -3.81 -18.55
C ALA A 308 -22.17 -5.31 -18.91
N THR A 309 -22.83 -6.10 -18.10
CA THR A 309 -22.93 -7.55 -18.31
C THR A 309 -23.87 -7.94 -19.46
N SER A 310 -24.82 -7.06 -19.84
CA SER A 310 -25.68 -7.29 -21.00
C SER A 310 -24.90 -7.38 -22.32
N HIS A 311 -23.68 -6.86 -22.36
CA HIS A 311 -22.81 -6.84 -23.55
C HIS A 311 -21.61 -7.79 -23.45
N LEU A 312 -21.42 -8.45 -22.30
CA LEU A 312 -20.30 -9.34 -22.06
C LEU A 312 -20.75 -10.79 -22.00
N PRO A 313 -20.09 -11.73 -22.71
CA PRO A 313 -20.37 -13.14 -22.57
C PRO A 313 -20.03 -13.60 -21.14
N ARG A 314 -20.85 -14.52 -20.57
CA ARG A 314 -20.63 -15.04 -19.20
C ARG A 314 -19.25 -15.65 -19.02
N ALA A 315 -18.72 -16.31 -20.05
CA ALA A 315 -17.35 -16.86 -20.04
C ALA A 315 -16.27 -15.79 -19.83
N GLY A 316 -16.49 -14.53 -20.27
CA GLY A 316 -15.55 -13.43 -20.04
C GLY A 316 -15.44 -13.00 -18.59
N GLY A 317 -16.42 -13.33 -17.75
CA GLY A 317 -16.42 -12.97 -16.33
C GLY A 317 -15.26 -13.60 -15.56
N ALA A 318 -14.94 -14.86 -15.85
CA ALA A 318 -13.85 -15.58 -15.19
C ALA A 318 -12.48 -14.90 -15.40
N HIS A 319 -12.28 -14.25 -16.55
CA HIS A 319 -10.99 -13.64 -16.91
C HIS A 319 -10.79 -12.23 -16.35
N ILE A 320 -11.81 -11.58 -15.77
CA ILE A 320 -11.70 -10.21 -15.22
C ILE A 320 -10.54 -10.08 -14.22
N PRO A 321 -10.37 -10.97 -13.23
CA PRO A 321 -9.26 -10.86 -12.28
C PRO A 321 -7.89 -10.98 -12.97
N VAL A 322 -7.73 -11.90 -13.91
CA VAL A 322 -6.46 -12.10 -14.62
C VAL A 322 -6.09 -10.88 -15.47
N VAL A 323 -7.04 -10.38 -16.24
CA VAL A 323 -6.84 -9.18 -17.07
C VAL A 323 -6.51 -7.99 -16.18
N LEU A 324 -7.23 -7.82 -15.07
CA LEU A 324 -6.94 -6.77 -14.11
C LEU A 324 -5.56 -6.94 -13.50
N ALA A 325 -5.16 -8.13 -13.08
CA ALA A 325 -3.85 -8.40 -12.49
C ALA A 325 -2.70 -8.01 -13.45
N ILE A 326 -2.83 -8.33 -14.74
CA ILE A 326 -1.85 -7.94 -15.77
C ILE A 326 -1.82 -6.42 -15.97
N LEU A 327 -2.98 -5.77 -16.01
CA LEU A 327 -3.10 -4.35 -16.28
C LEU A 327 -2.92 -3.47 -15.03
N SER A 328 -3.01 -4.03 -13.83
CA SER A 328 -3.04 -3.27 -12.57
C SER A 328 -1.82 -2.37 -12.38
N MET A 329 -0.62 -2.86 -12.72
CA MET A 329 0.60 -2.05 -12.66
C MET A 329 0.61 -0.92 -13.71
N PRO A 330 0.36 -1.15 -15.02
CA PRO A 330 0.17 -0.07 -16.00
C PRO A 330 -0.92 0.93 -15.64
N LEU A 331 -2.04 0.48 -15.09
CA LEU A 331 -3.12 1.36 -14.66
C LEU A 331 -2.70 2.35 -13.55
N SER A 332 -1.68 2.03 -12.76
CA SER A 332 -1.10 2.98 -11.80
C SER A 332 -0.47 4.21 -12.45
N MET A 333 -0.17 4.18 -13.75
CA MET A 333 0.29 5.35 -14.49
C MET A 333 -0.86 6.28 -14.88
N LEU A 334 -2.10 5.76 -14.92
CA LEU A 334 -3.29 6.47 -15.39
C LEU A 334 -4.21 6.89 -14.25
N PHE A 335 -4.20 6.17 -13.14
CA PHE A 335 -5.05 6.41 -11.99
C PHE A 335 -4.23 6.63 -10.73
N ASP A 336 -4.62 7.63 -9.95
CA ASP A 336 -4.20 7.72 -8.56
C ASP A 336 -4.92 6.66 -7.70
N PRO A 337 -4.44 6.40 -6.47
CA PRO A 337 -5.00 5.36 -5.62
C PRO A 337 -6.49 5.49 -5.36
N ASP A 338 -6.94 6.71 -5.08
CA ASP A 338 -8.30 6.95 -4.63
C ASP A 338 -9.29 6.82 -5.79
N SER A 339 -8.94 7.37 -6.97
CA SER A 339 -9.73 7.21 -8.20
C SER A 339 -9.87 5.74 -8.61
N PHE A 340 -8.80 4.96 -8.52
CA PHE A 340 -8.86 3.55 -8.89
C PHE A 340 -9.67 2.73 -7.88
N TYR A 341 -9.28 2.77 -6.61
CA TYR A 341 -9.90 1.88 -5.61
C TYR A 341 -11.34 2.25 -5.31
N PHE A 342 -11.71 3.53 -5.38
CA PHE A 342 -13.08 3.94 -5.08
C PHE A 342 -13.93 4.18 -6.33
N GLY A 343 -13.32 4.51 -7.47
CA GLY A 343 -14.04 4.71 -8.74
C GLY A 343 -14.13 3.45 -9.59
N VAL A 344 -13.01 2.80 -9.88
CA VAL A 344 -12.91 1.71 -10.86
C VAL A 344 -13.18 0.34 -10.24
N LEU A 345 -12.52 0.04 -9.12
CA LEU A 345 -12.55 -1.29 -8.50
C LEU A 345 -13.96 -1.79 -8.15
N PRO A 346 -14.86 -0.97 -7.54
CA PRO A 346 -16.22 -1.42 -7.21
C PRO A 346 -17.04 -1.81 -8.43
N VAL A 347 -16.83 -1.11 -9.55
CA VAL A 347 -17.52 -1.42 -10.82
C VAL A 347 -17.06 -2.76 -11.35
N LEU A 348 -15.74 -2.99 -11.43
CA LEU A 348 -15.18 -4.26 -11.88
C LEU A 348 -15.63 -5.42 -10.99
N ALA A 349 -15.65 -5.22 -9.67
CA ALA A 349 -16.10 -6.22 -8.70
C ALA A 349 -17.60 -6.52 -8.85
N ALA A 350 -18.44 -5.50 -9.10
CA ALA A 350 -19.87 -5.68 -9.32
C ALA A 350 -20.15 -6.41 -10.65
N VAL A 351 -19.43 -6.08 -11.71
CA VAL A 351 -19.52 -6.77 -13.01
C VAL A 351 -19.11 -8.25 -12.85
N HIS A 352 -17.96 -8.50 -12.20
CA HIS A 352 -17.47 -9.86 -11.96
C HIS A 352 -18.46 -10.70 -11.15
N ARG A 353 -19.04 -10.12 -10.09
CA ARG A 353 -20.08 -10.77 -9.28
C ARG A 353 -21.32 -11.12 -10.09
N ASN A 354 -21.80 -10.22 -10.95
CA ASN A 354 -22.96 -10.47 -11.80
C ASN A 354 -22.70 -11.57 -12.86
N LEU A 355 -21.44 -11.82 -13.19
CA LEU A 355 -21.00 -12.91 -14.08
C LEU A 355 -20.70 -14.22 -13.31
N GLY A 356 -20.94 -14.25 -11.99
CA GLY A 356 -20.81 -15.44 -11.15
C GLY A 356 -19.47 -15.56 -10.41
N GLY A 357 -18.63 -14.52 -10.43
CA GLY A 357 -17.35 -14.49 -9.70
C GLY A 357 -17.45 -13.84 -8.31
N GLU A 358 -16.37 -13.93 -7.56
CA GLU A 358 -16.27 -13.39 -6.20
C GLU A 358 -15.57 -12.03 -6.20
N PRO A 359 -16.16 -10.96 -5.61
CA PRO A 359 -15.56 -9.62 -5.55
C PRO A 359 -14.16 -9.58 -4.95
N ILE A 360 -13.84 -10.50 -4.04
CA ILE A 360 -12.53 -10.59 -3.40
C ILE A 360 -11.42 -10.89 -4.42
N GLN A 361 -11.70 -11.64 -5.47
CA GLN A 361 -10.75 -11.99 -6.53
C GLN A 361 -10.31 -10.74 -7.31
N VAL A 362 -11.23 -9.80 -7.51
CA VAL A 362 -10.93 -8.51 -8.16
C VAL A 362 -10.07 -7.62 -7.26
N ALA A 363 -10.33 -7.62 -5.94
CA ALA A 363 -9.47 -6.94 -4.97
C ALA A 363 -8.05 -7.51 -4.98
N GLN A 364 -7.91 -8.83 -4.95
CA GLN A 364 -6.63 -9.53 -4.97
C GLN A 364 -5.86 -9.27 -6.26
N ALA A 365 -6.53 -9.27 -7.41
CA ALA A 365 -5.95 -8.94 -8.70
C ALA A 365 -5.43 -7.49 -8.75
N ALA A 366 -6.18 -6.55 -8.23
CA ALA A 366 -5.76 -5.14 -8.15
C ALA A 366 -4.50 -4.96 -7.30
N LEU A 367 -4.38 -5.68 -6.18
CA LEU A 367 -3.22 -5.62 -5.27
C LEU A 367 -1.92 -6.12 -5.90
N ILE A 368 -1.95 -6.83 -7.02
CA ILE A 368 -0.73 -7.29 -7.69
C ILE A 368 0.04 -6.12 -8.31
N GLY A 369 -0.64 -5.07 -8.74
CA GLY A 369 0.01 -3.96 -9.45
C GLY A 369 -0.39 -2.57 -9.00
N GLN A 370 -1.69 -2.35 -8.77
CA GLN A 370 -2.20 -1.02 -8.47
C GLN A 370 -1.78 -0.54 -7.08
N MET A 371 -0.97 0.52 -7.03
CA MET A 371 -0.41 1.07 -5.79
C MET A 371 0.47 0.11 -4.97
N THR A 372 0.91 -0.97 -5.58
CA THR A 372 1.91 -1.91 -5.11
C THR A 372 3.13 -1.81 -6.02
N THR A 373 3.30 -2.68 -7.02
CA THR A 373 4.43 -2.55 -7.97
C THR A 373 4.35 -1.26 -8.82
N GLY A 374 3.20 -0.64 -8.98
CA GLY A 374 3.04 0.59 -9.76
C GLY A 374 3.37 1.89 -9.02
N PHE A 375 3.18 1.98 -7.68
CA PHE A 375 3.33 3.26 -6.97
C PHE A 375 4.74 3.87 -7.03
N PRO A 376 5.84 3.09 -7.05
CA PRO A 376 7.18 3.69 -7.02
C PRO A 376 7.57 4.41 -8.30
N ILE A 377 6.83 4.22 -9.38
CA ILE A 377 7.10 4.82 -10.69
C ILE A 377 5.92 5.61 -11.25
N SER A 378 4.78 5.63 -10.56
CA SER A 378 3.61 6.37 -11.00
C SER A 378 3.81 7.88 -10.86
N PRO A 379 3.53 8.68 -11.92
CA PRO A 379 3.58 10.14 -11.82
C PRO A 379 2.49 10.72 -10.90
N LEU A 380 1.52 9.90 -10.50
CA LEU A 380 0.39 10.28 -9.67
C LEU A 380 0.62 10.00 -8.18
N THR A 381 1.84 9.55 -7.81
CA THR A 381 2.21 9.27 -6.42
C THR A 381 3.41 10.11 -5.97
N PRO A 382 3.34 10.83 -4.85
CA PRO A 382 4.49 11.58 -4.34
C PRO A 382 5.71 10.69 -4.03
N ALA A 383 5.49 9.44 -3.67
CA ALA A 383 6.55 8.49 -3.33
C ALA A 383 7.49 8.20 -4.52
N SER A 384 6.99 8.26 -5.75
CA SER A 384 7.80 8.05 -6.96
C SER A 384 8.83 9.17 -7.18
N PHE A 385 8.45 10.42 -6.90
CA PHE A 385 9.37 11.56 -6.94
C PHE A 385 10.34 11.53 -5.77
N LEU A 386 9.87 11.05 -4.62
CA LEU A 386 10.70 10.92 -3.42
C LEU A 386 11.83 9.90 -3.63
N VAL A 387 11.54 8.71 -4.17
CA VAL A 387 12.57 7.69 -4.43
C VAL A 387 13.60 8.17 -5.44
N ALA A 388 13.18 8.86 -6.51
CA ALA A 388 14.08 9.43 -7.50
C ALA A 388 14.95 10.54 -6.89
N GLY A 389 14.34 11.51 -6.20
CA GLY A 389 15.03 12.63 -5.57
C GLY A 389 16.05 12.20 -4.51
N LEU A 390 15.68 11.30 -3.60
CA LEU A 390 16.59 10.78 -2.57
C LEU A 390 17.76 9.99 -3.16
N SER A 391 17.55 9.25 -4.24
CA SER A 391 18.60 8.51 -4.93
C SER A 391 19.51 9.42 -5.78
N GLY A 392 19.12 10.69 -5.99
CA GLY A 392 19.81 11.60 -6.91
C GLY A 392 19.76 11.14 -8.35
N VAL A 393 18.63 10.55 -8.77
CA VAL A 393 18.37 10.06 -10.12
C VAL A 393 17.23 10.87 -10.71
N ASP A 394 17.35 11.23 -11.99
CA ASP A 394 16.26 11.87 -12.71
C ASP A 394 15.03 10.94 -12.75
N TYR A 395 13.84 11.52 -12.55
CA TYR A 395 12.60 10.76 -12.45
C TYR A 395 12.34 9.89 -13.69
N SER A 396 12.57 10.44 -14.88
CA SER A 396 12.37 9.69 -16.13
C SER A 396 13.36 8.54 -16.29
N ALA A 397 14.61 8.72 -15.81
CA ALA A 397 15.62 7.67 -15.81
C ALA A 397 15.27 6.57 -14.79
N HIS A 398 14.78 6.93 -13.59
CA HIS A 398 14.26 5.98 -12.62
C HIS A 398 13.10 5.17 -13.20
N GLN A 399 12.09 5.86 -13.76
CA GLN A 399 10.92 5.22 -14.34
C GLN A 399 11.27 4.25 -15.45
N ARG A 400 12.10 4.67 -16.44
CA ARG A 400 12.51 3.81 -17.55
C ARG A 400 13.30 2.59 -17.09
N PHE A 401 14.15 2.75 -16.08
CA PHE A 401 14.96 1.64 -15.55
C PHE A 401 14.14 0.67 -14.72
N SER A 402 13.24 1.18 -13.87
CA SER A 402 12.53 0.37 -12.88
C SER A 402 11.22 -0.23 -13.40
N ALA A 403 10.53 0.42 -14.36
CA ALA A 403 9.24 -0.04 -14.87
C ALA A 403 9.25 -1.48 -15.41
N PRO A 404 10.24 -1.92 -16.23
CA PRO A 404 10.26 -3.29 -16.71
C PRO A 404 10.34 -4.33 -15.59
N TRP A 405 11.12 -4.05 -14.54
CA TRP A 405 11.30 -4.96 -13.40
C TRP A 405 10.08 -5.02 -12.51
N LEU A 406 9.45 -3.88 -12.26
CA LEU A 406 8.20 -3.79 -11.50
C LEU A 406 7.04 -4.47 -12.25
N PHE A 407 6.98 -4.30 -13.56
CA PHE A 407 5.99 -4.99 -14.39
C PHE A 407 6.25 -6.50 -14.44
N ALA A 408 7.51 -6.92 -14.58
CA ALA A 408 7.86 -8.34 -14.49
C ALA A 408 7.50 -8.94 -13.14
N ALA A 409 7.70 -8.21 -12.03
CA ALA A 409 7.28 -8.64 -10.69
C ALA A 409 5.75 -8.83 -10.61
N SER A 410 4.96 -7.90 -11.17
CA SER A 410 3.50 -8.05 -11.22
C SER A 410 3.05 -9.24 -12.06
N LEU A 411 3.70 -9.51 -13.20
CA LEU A 411 3.41 -10.68 -14.02
C LEU A 411 3.76 -12.00 -13.31
N VAL A 412 4.92 -12.07 -12.65
CA VAL A 412 5.32 -13.24 -11.85
C VAL A 412 4.33 -13.50 -10.72
N MET A 413 3.89 -12.44 -10.03
CA MET A 413 2.86 -12.55 -8.99
C MET A 413 1.51 -12.94 -9.57
N THR A 414 1.15 -12.49 -10.77
CA THR A 414 -0.08 -12.92 -11.46
C THR A 414 -0.04 -14.42 -11.77
N VAL A 415 1.06 -14.92 -12.30
CA VAL A 415 1.25 -16.37 -12.56
C VAL A 415 1.19 -17.17 -11.25
N ALA A 416 1.81 -16.66 -10.18
CA ALA A 416 1.74 -17.30 -8.87
C ALA A 416 0.29 -17.32 -8.32
N ALA A 417 -0.47 -16.24 -8.49
CA ALA A 417 -1.87 -16.18 -8.07
C ALA A 417 -2.75 -17.20 -8.80
N LEU A 418 -2.52 -17.41 -10.10
CA LEU A 418 -3.18 -18.46 -10.88
C LEU A 418 -2.76 -19.86 -10.41
N ALA A 419 -1.46 -20.08 -10.20
CA ALA A 419 -0.93 -21.37 -9.74
C ALA A 419 -1.48 -21.75 -8.36
N PHE A 420 -1.62 -20.78 -7.45
CA PHE A 420 -2.21 -20.97 -6.11
C PHE A 420 -3.74 -20.91 -6.11
N ARG A 421 -4.37 -20.74 -7.27
CA ARG A 421 -5.83 -20.64 -7.43
C ARG A 421 -6.47 -19.53 -6.58
N VAL A 422 -5.79 -18.41 -6.44
CA VAL A 422 -6.32 -17.23 -5.74
C VAL A 422 -7.51 -16.67 -6.53
N PHE A 423 -7.43 -16.69 -7.85
CA PHE A 423 -8.54 -16.43 -8.77
C PHE A 423 -8.43 -17.34 -10.01
N PRO A 424 -9.54 -17.60 -10.73
CA PRO A 424 -9.57 -18.47 -11.91
C PRO A 424 -8.82 -17.83 -13.10
N LEU A 425 -8.48 -18.68 -14.07
CA LEU A 425 -7.93 -18.27 -15.36
C LEU A 425 -9.03 -17.69 -16.24
#